data_16d0a4a6c389d515daddef261e248b48
#
_entry.id   16d0a4a6c389d515daddef261e248b48
#
_cell.length_a   1.000
_cell.length_b   1.000
_cell.length_c   1.000
_cell.angle_alpha   90.00
_cell.angle_beta   90.00
_cell.angle_gamma   90.00
#
_symmetry.space_group_name_H-M   'P 1'
#
loop_
_entity.id
_entity.type
_entity.pdbx_description
1 polymer ?
#
loop_
_entity_poly.entity_id
_entity_poly.type
_entity_poly.pdbx_seq_one_letter_code
_entity_poly.pdbx_strand_id
1 'polypeptide(L)'
;MKKKLLFISFSLFSLISCAGGVKNSVKLDTATVRIFKANDETSPKSRYISPKNVSLKYSYDTLSGTLSNNESVFPSTGTNNLLVIPVHIPGSEEYKTDKVLEDIKTMMFGENDPKNGFMSVKEYYKEASFNKLNIEGLVTDWFDASEAGIKGPNDITQGTNGTIVQILNKAVEWAKAKYNLNFKDYDNNFDGLGDGSIDGVWLIYDHLDWSTEALLSAKNGISNQLNTSFWNFTGWDYSTEPNLHAPTTSGFSWASFDMMYTSYCSYESIIPDGYTESVEYPVWDETTLLDSHTFIHETGHLLGLNDYYATDSQTYRPSGKLTMMDQNVYDLDSYSKMLLGWVTPFVVYGSSEIILPPANKGDHNVIVIPSNYQEISTSVESYSKYNKEEPFKYEFNPFSEYLLIDLYTPDGLNYKDTYGDKIYFRQDLDVMTRSGVRIYHCDGRIFKCRVYYGDSGTKLVYDKDNPEWDGSYLESNEAVLMPISNSRQDSSTYQLDASYDVFDELRLIESSGYNSFSSDGCANDSTLFTPNSKVFSIEDFGFQFFNSKYSFNDGNALPFKIKIKSISEVEYE
;
A
#
# COMPACT_ATOMS: atom_id res chain seq x y z
N MET A 1 42.02 9.00 16.99
CA MET A 1 41.48 8.67 15.68
C MET A 1 40.17 9.41 15.51
N LYS A 2 40.06 10.30 14.52
CA LYS A 2 38.83 11.06 14.31
C LYS A 2 37.81 10.12 13.64
N LYS A 3 36.72 9.78 14.35
CA LYS A 3 35.57 9.08 13.77
C LYS A 3 35.01 10.00 12.69
N LYS A 4 34.99 9.57 11.42
CA LYS A 4 34.23 10.25 10.38
C LYS A 4 32.78 9.86 10.59
N LEU A 5 31.99 10.76 11.19
CA LEU A 5 30.55 10.71 11.11
C LEU A 5 30.20 11.07 9.65
N LEU A 6 29.49 10.17 8.99
CA LEU A 6 28.92 10.47 7.67
C LEU A 6 27.67 11.29 7.88
N PHE A 7 27.75 12.60 7.65
CA PHE A 7 26.57 13.46 7.64
C PHE A 7 25.84 13.24 6.32
N ILE A 8 24.60 12.82 6.43
CA ILE A 8 23.67 12.79 5.29
C ILE A 8 23.24 14.24 5.06
N SER A 9 23.71 14.83 3.97
CA SER A 9 23.30 16.17 3.56
C SER A 9 21.85 16.11 3.04
N PHE A 10 20.94 16.67 3.81
CA PHE A 10 19.55 16.89 3.38
C PHE A 10 19.47 18.07 2.42
N SER A 11 18.93 17.84 1.25
CA SER A 11 18.32 18.90 0.47
C SER A 11 16.87 19.11 0.93
N LEU A 12 16.70 19.79 2.07
CA LEU A 12 15.41 20.34 2.49
C LEU A 12 15.12 21.59 1.64
N PHE A 13 14.90 21.41 0.33
CA PHE A 13 14.62 22.51 -0.58
C PHE A 13 13.21 22.40 -1.14
N SER A 14 12.19 22.68 -0.32
CA SER A 14 10.89 23.09 -0.89
C SER A 14 9.92 23.77 0.08
N LEU A 15 10.35 24.25 1.23
CA LEU A 15 9.47 25.00 2.13
C LEU A 15 10.02 26.38 2.51
N ILE A 16 10.57 27.13 1.54
CA ILE A 16 10.83 28.56 1.77
C ILE A 16 10.23 29.35 0.62
N SER A 17 8.97 29.68 0.77
CA SER A 17 8.35 30.84 0.11
C SER A 17 8.82 32.11 0.81
N CYS A 18 9.33 33.05 0.05
CA CYS A 18 9.89 34.31 0.48
C CYS A 18 9.01 35.12 1.43
N ALA A 19 9.43 35.21 2.69
CA ALA A 19 9.15 36.35 3.57
C ALA A 19 10.26 36.47 4.61
N GLY A 20 10.81 37.64 4.68
CA GLY A 20 11.93 38.16 5.47
C GLY A 20 12.39 37.44 6.73
N GLY A 21 13.60 36.95 6.71
CA GLY A 21 14.59 37.17 7.75
C GLY A 21 14.38 36.56 9.14
N VAL A 22 13.63 35.45 9.31
CA VAL A 22 13.71 34.63 10.53
C VAL A 22 14.12 33.22 10.07
N LYS A 23 15.31 32.77 10.43
CA LYS A 23 15.69 31.36 10.28
C LYS A 23 14.85 30.56 11.28
N ASN A 24 13.78 29.93 10.82
CA ASN A 24 13.01 29.01 11.62
C ASN A 24 13.78 27.67 11.63
N SER A 25 14.45 27.36 12.71
CA SER A 25 14.99 26.02 12.94
C SER A 25 13.82 25.05 13.13
N VAL A 26 13.85 23.93 12.42
CA VAL A 26 12.90 22.84 12.58
C VAL A 26 13.55 21.77 13.47
N LYS A 27 12.85 21.39 14.52
CA LYS A 27 13.27 20.31 15.42
C LYS A 27 12.65 19.00 14.93
N LEU A 28 13.49 18.02 14.66
CA LEU A 28 13.07 16.68 14.25
C LEU A 28 13.73 15.62 15.13
N ASP A 29 12.98 14.59 15.48
CA ASP A 29 13.55 13.40 16.07
C ASP A 29 14.47 12.72 15.06
N THR A 30 15.60 12.23 15.51
CA THR A 30 16.53 11.44 14.70
C THR A 30 17.00 10.23 15.50
N ALA A 31 17.22 9.12 14.80
CA ALA A 31 17.79 7.92 15.39
C ALA A 31 19.25 7.73 14.93
N THR A 32 20.15 7.41 15.86
CA THR A 32 21.48 6.90 15.50
C THR A 32 21.44 5.39 15.48
N VAL A 33 21.55 4.81 14.29
CA VAL A 33 21.52 3.37 14.04
C VAL A 33 22.94 2.88 13.78
N ARG A 34 23.40 1.90 14.55
CA ARG A 34 24.65 1.21 14.35
C ARG A 34 24.41 -0.18 13.81
N ILE A 35 24.97 -0.45 12.64
CA ILE A 35 24.98 -1.75 11.97
C ILE A 35 26.43 -2.24 12.02
N PHE A 36 26.67 -3.46 12.53
CA PHE A 36 28.03 -3.94 12.74
C PHE A 36 28.11 -5.46 12.66
N LYS A 37 29.22 -5.97 12.16
CA LYS A 37 29.64 -7.36 12.29
C LYS A 37 30.48 -7.55 13.53
N ALA A 38 30.43 -8.73 14.12
CA ALA A 38 31.42 -9.10 15.14
C ALA A 38 32.81 -9.04 14.52
N ASN A 39 33.73 -8.30 15.15
CA ASN A 39 35.12 -8.13 14.73
C ASN A 39 35.38 -7.31 13.44
N ASP A 40 34.42 -6.52 12.97
CA ASP A 40 34.63 -5.64 11.82
C ASP A 40 35.01 -4.22 12.29
N GLU A 41 36.28 -3.84 12.15
CA GLU A 41 36.78 -2.50 12.42
C GLU A 41 36.90 -1.65 11.14
N THR A 42 36.45 -2.13 10.01
CA THR A 42 36.64 -1.48 8.72
C THR A 42 35.75 -0.25 8.51
N SER A 43 36.12 0.58 7.56
CA SER A 43 35.41 1.78 7.18
C SER A 43 33.96 1.48 6.78
N PRO A 44 33.03 2.39 7.06
CA PRO A 44 31.62 2.22 6.67
C PRO A 44 31.50 1.94 5.17
N LYS A 45 30.71 0.92 4.82
CA LYS A 45 30.41 0.54 3.45
C LYS A 45 28.92 0.64 3.23
N SER A 46 28.53 1.73 2.62
CA SER A 46 27.12 2.04 2.36
C SER A 46 27.03 3.11 1.28
N ARG A 47 25.92 3.13 0.57
CA ARG A 47 25.64 4.14 -0.47
C ARG A 47 24.15 4.23 -0.76
N TYR A 48 23.71 5.34 -1.35
CA TYR A 48 22.36 5.45 -1.91
C TYR A 48 22.26 4.66 -3.20
N ILE A 49 21.19 3.87 -3.32
CA ILE A 49 20.84 3.15 -4.53
C ILE A 49 19.35 3.40 -4.80
N SER A 50 19.06 3.98 -5.96
CA SER A 50 17.68 4.22 -6.35
C SER A 50 17.01 2.92 -6.77
N PRO A 51 15.84 2.58 -6.21
CA PRO A 51 15.04 1.46 -6.67
C PRO A 51 14.58 1.57 -8.13
N LYS A 52 14.50 2.79 -8.68
CA LYS A 52 14.19 3.01 -10.11
C LYS A 52 15.17 2.33 -11.07
N ASN A 53 16.40 2.10 -10.63
CA ASN A 53 17.43 1.45 -11.45
C ASN A 53 17.44 -0.07 -11.25
N VAL A 54 16.67 -0.56 -10.27
CA VAL A 54 16.56 -1.95 -9.88
C VAL A 54 15.06 -2.20 -9.68
N SER A 55 14.44 -2.74 -10.66
CA SER A 55 13.01 -2.78 -10.74
C SER A 55 12.39 -3.69 -9.66
N LEU A 56 11.88 -3.10 -8.62
CA LEU A 56 10.89 -3.73 -7.72
C LEU A 56 9.59 -3.99 -8.48
N LYS A 57 9.28 -3.13 -9.43
CA LYS A 57 8.09 -3.19 -10.27
C LYS A 57 8.15 -4.31 -11.31
N TYR A 58 9.34 -4.77 -11.72
CA TYR A 58 9.48 -5.86 -12.69
C TYR A 58 9.15 -7.23 -12.14
N SER A 59 9.22 -7.45 -10.85
CA SER A 59 8.68 -8.68 -10.31
C SER A 59 7.18 -8.77 -10.57
N TYR A 60 6.48 -7.67 -10.52
CA TYR A 60 5.05 -7.58 -10.78
C TYR A 60 4.74 -7.52 -12.30
N ASP A 61 5.40 -6.64 -13.05
CA ASP A 61 5.21 -6.51 -14.51
C ASP A 61 5.68 -7.75 -15.29
N THR A 62 6.66 -8.49 -14.80
CA THR A 62 7.14 -9.70 -15.46
C THR A 62 6.19 -10.87 -15.22
N LEU A 63 5.45 -10.86 -14.12
CA LEU A 63 4.39 -11.82 -13.86
C LEU A 63 3.12 -11.45 -14.59
N SER A 64 2.82 -10.18 -14.74
CA SER A 64 1.74 -9.66 -15.55
C SER A 64 1.99 -9.87 -17.06
N GLY A 65 3.20 -10.16 -17.48
CA GLY A 65 3.48 -10.59 -18.88
C GLY A 65 2.76 -11.87 -19.29
N THR A 66 2.27 -12.64 -18.32
CA THR A 66 1.27 -13.69 -18.52
C THR A 66 -0.13 -13.28 -18.06
N LEU A 67 -0.25 -12.24 -17.27
CA LEU A 67 -1.52 -11.74 -16.72
C LEU A 67 -2.04 -10.54 -17.49
N SER A 68 -1.39 -10.05 -18.44
CA SER A 68 -1.81 -9.11 -19.46
C SER A 68 -0.83 -7.97 -19.70
N ASN A 69 -0.62 -7.70 -20.94
CA ASN A 69 -0.04 -6.47 -21.46
C ASN A 69 -0.95 -5.23 -21.20
N ASN A 70 -1.98 -5.34 -20.36
CA ASN A 70 -3.07 -4.39 -20.27
C ASN A 70 -3.25 -3.74 -18.89
N GLU A 71 -2.36 -3.99 -17.93
CA GLU A 71 -2.43 -3.32 -16.62
C GLU A 71 -1.70 -1.98 -16.70
N SER A 72 -2.46 -0.93 -17.00
CA SER A 72 -1.99 0.43 -16.76
C SER A 72 -2.04 0.70 -15.26
N VAL A 73 -0.98 1.29 -14.74
CA VAL A 73 -0.86 1.68 -13.34
C VAL A 73 -0.81 3.19 -13.26
N PHE A 74 -1.58 3.77 -12.36
CA PHE A 74 -1.59 5.20 -12.13
C PHE A 74 -0.15 5.69 -11.80
N PRO A 75 0.37 6.72 -12.50
CA PRO A 75 1.76 7.12 -12.33
C PRO A 75 2.04 7.66 -10.93
N SER A 76 3.08 7.15 -10.30
CA SER A 76 3.44 7.49 -8.92
C SER A 76 4.19 8.82 -8.78
N THR A 77 4.51 9.52 -9.85
CA THR A 77 5.24 10.79 -9.82
C THR A 77 4.70 11.77 -10.87
N GLY A 78 4.91 13.07 -10.63
CA GLY A 78 4.42 14.13 -11.52
C GLY A 78 3.01 14.61 -11.14
N THR A 79 2.37 15.31 -12.06
CA THR A 79 0.96 15.70 -11.92
C THR A 79 0.15 14.84 -12.87
N ASN A 80 -0.79 14.07 -12.31
CA ASN A 80 -1.57 13.08 -13.04
C ASN A 80 -3.07 13.29 -12.77
N ASN A 81 -3.87 13.07 -13.79
CA ASN A 81 -5.31 13.27 -13.72
C ASN A 81 -6.02 11.96 -13.36
N LEU A 82 -6.88 12.03 -12.36
CA LEU A 82 -7.76 10.95 -11.92
C LEU A 82 -9.20 11.29 -12.30
N LEU A 83 -9.89 10.37 -12.97
CA LEU A 83 -11.29 10.54 -13.33
C LEU A 83 -12.18 9.92 -12.25
N VAL A 84 -13.02 10.75 -11.61
CA VAL A 84 -13.95 10.30 -10.57
C VAL A 84 -15.37 10.43 -11.08
N ILE A 85 -16.10 9.32 -11.15
CA ILE A 85 -17.46 9.25 -11.66
C ILE A 85 -18.40 8.76 -10.55
N PRO A 86 -19.19 9.65 -9.93
CA PRO A 86 -20.28 9.24 -9.07
C PRO A 86 -21.32 8.43 -9.85
N VAL A 87 -21.72 7.26 -9.35
CA VAL A 87 -22.61 6.31 -10.02
C VAL A 87 -23.92 6.19 -9.27
N HIS A 88 -25.02 6.51 -9.94
CA HIS A 88 -26.34 6.29 -9.42
C HIS A 88 -26.83 4.87 -9.74
N ILE A 89 -27.15 4.10 -8.71
CA ILE A 89 -27.77 2.78 -8.82
C ILE A 89 -29.30 2.95 -8.69
N PRO A 90 -30.09 2.57 -9.70
CA PRO A 90 -31.55 2.67 -9.59
C PRO A 90 -32.09 1.97 -8.34
N GLY A 91 -32.90 2.66 -7.55
CA GLY A 91 -33.39 2.21 -6.25
C GLY A 91 -32.64 2.81 -5.05
N SER A 92 -31.63 3.66 -5.29
CA SER A 92 -30.85 4.37 -4.27
C SER A 92 -31.05 5.90 -4.36
N GLU A 93 -32.20 6.35 -4.85
CA GLU A 93 -32.49 7.76 -5.13
C GLU A 93 -32.30 8.68 -3.93
N GLU A 94 -32.45 8.17 -2.71
CA GLU A 94 -32.32 8.94 -1.47
C GLU A 94 -30.89 9.43 -1.23
N TYR A 95 -29.87 8.73 -1.77
CA TYR A 95 -28.46 9.08 -1.61
C TYR A 95 -27.90 9.88 -2.79
N LYS A 96 -28.62 9.96 -3.91
CA LYS A 96 -28.28 10.78 -5.07
C LYS A 96 -28.58 12.25 -4.82
N THR A 97 -27.74 12.91 -4.07
CA THR A 97 -27.93 14.32 -3.68
C THR A 97 -26.78 15.20 -4.11
N ASP A 98 -27.05 16.52 -4.27
CA ASP A 98 -25.99 17.51 -4.52
C ASP A 98 -24.99 17.56 -3.37
N LYS A 99 -25.46 17.31 -2.12
CA LYS A 99 -24.59 17.28 -0.95
C LYS A 99 -23.57 16.14 -1.05
N VAL A 100 -24.00 14.90 -1.32
CA VAL A 100 -23.10 13.78 -1.48
C VAL A 100 -22.11 14.02 -2.61
N LEU A 101 -22.55 14.64 -3.70
CA LEU A 101 -21.67 15.00 -4.82
C LEU A 101 -20.58 16.02 -4.40
N GLU A 102 -20.94 17.04 -3.63
CA GLU A 102 -19.96 18.00 -3.11
C GLU A 102 -19.03 17.37 -2.06
N ASP A 103 -19.53 16.46 -1.25
CA ASP A 103 -18.72 15.70 -0.29
C ASP A 103 -17.69 14.82 -1.01
N ILE A 104 -18.06 14.15 -2.10
CA ILE A 104 -17.12 13.40 -2.94
C ILE A 104 -16.02 14.32 -3.50
N LYS A 105 -16.38 15.51 -4.01
CA LYS A 105 -15.39 16.47 -4.51
C LYS A 105 -14.42 16.92 -3.43
N THR A 106 -14.94 17.23 -2.24
CA THR A 106 -14.15 17.65 -1.08
C THR A 106 -13.22 16.52 -0.59
N MET A 107 -13.74 15.31 -0.48
CA MET A 107 -12.98 14.15 -0.04
C MET A 107 -11.86 13.77 -1.03
N MET A 108 -12.12 13.86 -2.34
CA MET A 108 -11.11 13.49 -3.34
C MET A 108 -10.06 14.58 -3.54
N PHE A 109 -10.47 15.85 -3.68
CA PHE A 109 -9.59 16.93 -4.16
C PHE A 109 -9.59 18.21 -3.31
N GLY A 110 -10.36 18.27 -2.22
CA GLY A 110 -10.39 19.45 -1.35
C GLY A 110 -9.02 19.72 -0.74
N GLU A 111 -8.60 21.00 -0.74
CA GLU A 111 -7.35 21.43 -0.13
C GLU A 111 -7.63 22.24 1.14
N ASN A 112 -7.08 21.79 2.28
CA ASN A 112 -7.29 22.39 3.60
C ASN A 112 -8.78 22.59 3.95
N ASP A 113 -9.65 21.73 3.46
CA ASP A 113 -11.08 21.82 3.72
C ASP A 113 -11.37 21.31 5.15
N PRO A 114 -11.97 22.14 6.01
CA PRO A 114 -12.25 21.75 7.40
C PRO A 114 -13.27 20.62 7.50
N LYS A 115 -14.00 20.29 6.43
CA LYS A 115 -14.92 19.16 6.39
C LYS A 115 -14.21 17.83 6.30
N ASN A 116 -12.96 17.80 5.80
CA ASN A 116 -12.13 16.62 5.82
C ASN A 116 -11.62 16.36 7.24
N GLY A 117 -12.15 15.35 7.90
CA GLY A 117 -11.71 14.93 9.23
C GLY A 117 -10.28 14.41 9.22
N PHE A 118 -9.91 13.66 8.18
CA PHE A 118 -8.53 13.27 7.93
C PHE A 118 -7.85 14.26 6.98
N MET A 119 -7.90 14.03 5.68
CA MET A 119 -7.47 14.92 4.59
C MET A 119 -8.08 14.42 3.28
N SER A 120 -7.94 15.15 2.19
CA SER A 120 -8.36 14.64 0.89
C SER A 120 -7.38 13.61 0.34
N VAL A 121 -7.82 12.78 -0.61
CA VAL A 121 -6.94 11.84 -1.33
C VAL A 121 -5.77 12.60 -1.98
N LYS A 122 -6.04 13.74 -2.62
CA LYS A 122 -5.02 14.61 -3.20
C LYS A 122 -3.98 15.07 -2.19
N GLU A 123 -4.40 15.59 -1.04
CA GLU A 123 -3.48 16.09 -0.01
C GLU A 123 -2.64 14.98 0.58
N TYR A 124 -3.25 13.83 0.86
CA TYR A 124 -2.54 12.68 1.39
C TYR A 124 -1.38 12.26 0.49
N TYR A 125 -1.67 11.99 -0.78
CA TYR A 125 -0.64 11.53 -1.72
C TYR A 125 0.42 12.59 -2.01
N LYS A 126 0.07 13.87 -2.00
CA LYS A 126 1.03 14.96 -2.09
C LYS A 126 2.00 14.98 -0.90
N GLU A 127 1.49 14.80 0.34
CA GLU A 127 2.32 14.76 1.55
C GLU A 127 3.12 13.46 1.62
N ALA A 128 2.49 12.29 1.46
CA ALA A 128 3.12 10.98 1.52
C ALA A 128 4.27 10.81 0.51
N SER A 129 4.14 11.42 -0.66
CA SER A 129 5.15 11.40 -1.73
C SER A 129 6.23 12.46 -1.60
N PHE A 130 6.21 13.30 -0.57
CA PHE A 130 7.10 14.46 -0.45
C PHE A 130 6.99 15.42 -1.65
N ASN A 131 5.77 15.67 -2.10
CA ASN A 131 5.40 16.46 -3.30
C ASN A 131 5.93 15.87 -4.63
N LYS A 132 6.27 14.59 -4.69
CA LYS A 132 6.65 13.94 -5.95
C LYS A 132 5.44 13.56 -6.80
N LEU A 133 4.30 13.29 -6.18
CA LEU A 133 3.02 13.05 -6.82
C LEU A 133 2.04 14.17 -6.49
N ASN A 134 1.38 14.70 -7.50
CA ASN A 134 0.24 15.60 -7.36
C ASN A 134 -0.93 15.02 -8.16
N ILE A 135 -1.98 14.59 -7.47
CA ILE A 135 -3.20 14.07 -8.10
C ILE A 135 -4.13 15.24 -8.37
N GLU A 136 -4.43 15.47 -9.63
CA GLU A 136 -5.48 16.37 -10.11
C GLU A 136 -6.60 15.56 -10.72
N GLY A 137 -7.70 16.17 -11.11
CA GLY A 137 -8.72 15.44 -11.81
C GLY A 137 -10.08 16.10 -11.85
N LEU A 138 -11.06 15.30 -12.25
CA LEU A 138 -12.44 15.74 -12.40
C LEU A 138 -13.36 14.79 -11.62
N VAL A 139 -14.21 15.35 -10.77
CA VAL A 139 -15.43 14.66 -10.29
C VAL A 139 -16.57 15.09 -11.20
N THR A 140 -17.18 14.12 -11.89
CA THR A 140 -18.31 14.37 -12.79
C THR A 140 -19.62 14.60 -12.00
N ASP A 141 -20.71 14.89 -12.70
CA ASP A 141 -22.06 14.68 -12.17
C ASP A 141 -22.33 13.17 -12.04
N TRP A 142 -23.51 12.83 -11.48
CA TRP A 142 -23.97 11.46 -11.38
C TRP A 142 -24.16 10.82 -12.76
N PHE A 143 -23.50 9.68 -12.98
CA PHE A 143 -23.80 8.77 -14.07
C PHE A 143 -24.94 7.84 -13.65
N ASP A 144 -25.96 7.69 -14.46
CA ASP A 144 -27.09 6.78 -14.18
C ASP A 144 -26.77 5.37 -14.72
N ALA A 145 -26.61 4.40 -13.82
CA ALA A 145 -26.27 3.02 -14.19
C ALA A 145 -27.35 2.34 -15.05
N SER A 146 -28.57 2.91 -15.12
CA SER A 146 -29.59 2.43 -16.07
C SER A 146 -29.16 2.56 -17.53
N GLU A 147 -28.24 3.48 -17.86
CA GLU A 147 -27.63 3.61 -19.19
C GLU A 147 -26.71 2.41 -19.53
N ALA A 148 -26.23 1.69 -18.51
CA ALA A 148 -25.54 0.41 -18.65
C ALA A 148 -26.48 -0.80 -18.55
N GLY A 149 -27.79 -0.58 -18.47
CA GLY A 149 -28.79 -1.64 -18.41
C GLY A 149 -29.13 -2.13 -17.01
N ILE A 150 -28.60 -1.50 -15.96
CA ILE A 150 -28.86 -1.83 -14.56
C ILE A 150 -30.28 -1.34 -14.18
N LYS A 151 -31.04 -2.20 -13.51
CA LYS A 151 -32.41 -1.88 -13.08
C LYS A 151 -32.53 -1.73 -11.57
N GLY A 152 -31.52 -2.17 -10.84
CA GLY A 152 -31.48 -2.10 -9.40
C GLY A 152 -30.26 -2.79 -8.79
N PRO A 153 -30.10 -2.74 -7.46
CA PRO A 153 -28.93 -3.26 -6.77
C PRO A 153 -28.63 -4.75 -7.05
N ASN A 154 -29.67 -5.56 -7.27
CA ASN A 154 -29.50 -6.99 -7.53
C ASN A 154 -28.86 -7.33 -8.89
N ASP A 155 -28.75 -6.35 -9.79
CA ASP A 155 -28.10 -6.53 -11.09
C ASP A 155 -26.58 -6.35 -11.01
N ILE A 156 -26.05 -5.85 -9.90
CA ILE A 156 -24.62 -5.56 -9.73
C ILE A 156 -23.86 -6.86 -9.50
N THR A 157 -22.86 -7.10 -10.34
CA THR A 157 -21.99 -8.28 -10.29
C THR A 157 -20.54 -7.91 -10.58
N GLN A 158 -19.62 -8.60 -9.92
CA GLN A 158 -18.19 -8.46 -10.08
C GLN A 158 -17.61 -9.38 -11.18
N GLY A 159 -16.32 -9.24 -11.43
CA GLY A 159 -15.55 -10.07 -12.35
C GLY A 159 -15.46 -9.48 -13.76
N THR A 160 -14.61 -10.08 -14.59
CA THR A 160 -14.26 -9.59 -15.92
C THR A 160 -15.46 -9.36 -16.85
N ASN A 161 -16.52 -10.15 -16.68
CA ASN A 161 -17.78 -10.00 -17.42
C ASN A 161 -18.91 -9.45 -16.54
N GLY A 162 -18.55 -8.91 -15.37
CA GLY A 162 -19.50 -8.37 -14.42
C GLY A 162 -20.15 -7.06 -14.90
N THR A 163 -21.26 -6.71 -14.28
CA THR A 163 -21.97 -5.47 -14.63
C THR A 163 -21.21 -4.22 -14.19
N ILE A 164 -20.31 -4.31 -13.19
CA ILE A 164 -19.46 -3.18 -12.78
C ILE A 164 -18.54 -2.75 -13.93
N VAL A 165 -17.91 -3.68 -14.66
CA VAL A 165 -17.11 -3.36 -15.84
C VAL A 165 -17.98 -2.75 -16.97
N GLN A 166 -19.23 -3.19 -17.10
CA GLN A 166 -20.15 -2.58 -18.06
C GLN A 166 -20.52 -1.14 -17.66
N ILE A 167 -20.72 -0.89 -16.36
CA ILE A 167 -20.92 0.46 -15.83
C ILE A 167 -19.69 1.32 -16.10
N LEU A 168 -18.48 0.83 -15.78
CA LEU A 168 -17.21 1.52 -16.01
C LEU A 168 -17.11 2.03 -17.45
N ASN A 169 -17.23 1.11 -18.43
CA ASN A 169 -17.08 1.45 -19.83
C ASN A 169 -18.13 2.46 -20.32
N LYS A 170 -19.38 2.33 -19.87
CA LYS A 170 -20.45 3.28 -20.19
C LYS A 170 -20.28 4.63 -19.55
N ALA A 171 -19.89 4.66 -18.26
CA ALA A 171 -19.67 5.89 -17.50
C ALA A 171 -18.50 6.70 -18.06
N VAL A 172 -17.41 6.03 -18.43
CA VAL A 172 -16.23 6.68 -19.02
C VAL A 172 -16.58 7.30 -20.38
N GLU A 173 -17.27 6.58 -21.28
CA GLU A 173 -17.72 7.14 -22.56
C GLU A 173 -18.72 8.29 -22.39
N TRP A 174 -19.63 8.18 -21.43
CA TRP A 174 -20.56 9.26 -21.08
C TRP A 174 -19.80 10.50 -20.57
N ALA A 175 -18.85 10.32 -19.65
CA ALA A 175 -18.04 11.43 -19.14
C ALA A 175 -17.25 12.11 -20.26
N LYS A 176 -16.64 11.33 -21.15
CA LYS A 176 -15.93 11.84 -22.33
C LYS A 176 -16.83 12.74 -23.19
N ALA A 177 -18.02 12.27 -23.49
CA ALA A 177 -18.95 13.02 -24.35
C ALA A 177 -19.48 14.27 -23.64
N LYS A 178 -19.86 14.18 -22.37
CA LYS A 178 -20.46 15.26 -21.59
C LYS A 178 -19.50 16.39 -21.29
N TYR A 179 -18.25 16.07 -20.92
CA TYR A 179 -17.23 17.01 -20.50
C TYR A 179 -16.19 17.31 -21.59
N ASN A 180 -16.34 16.73 -22.78
CA ASN A 180 -15.40 16.86 -23.89
C ASN A 180 -13.96 16.51 -23.47
N LEU A 181 -13.80 15.39 -22.74
CA LEU A 181 -12.50 14.98 -22.22
C LEU A 181 -11.60 14.46 -23.31
N ASN A 182 -10.33 14.82 -23.24
CA ASN A 182 -9.27 14.21 -24.00
C ASN A 182 -8.62 13.11 -23.13
N PHE A 183 -8.88 11.84 -23.42
CA PHE A 183 -8.37 10.74 -22.61
C PHE A 183 -6.85 10.61 -22.61
N LYS A 184 -6.15 11.25 -23.53
CA LYS A 184 -4.68 11.34 -23.49
C LYS A 184 -4.17 12.14 -22.28
N ASP A 185 -5.01 12.99 -21.69
CA ASP A 185 -4.66 13.73 -20.47
C ASP A 185 -4.78 12.84 -19.21
N TYR A 186 -5.31 11.63 -19.37
CA TYR A 186 -5.50 10.58 -18.34
C TYR A 186 -4.70 9.30 -18.63
N ASP A 187 -3.81 9.34 -19.63
CA ASP A 187 -2.93 8.26 -20.07
C ASP A 187 -1.49 8.77 -19.99
N ASN A 188 -0.93 8.76 -18.78
CA ASN A 188 0.38 9.32 -18.47
C ASN A 188 1.26 8.23 -17.87
N ASN A 189 2.08 7.59 -18.68
CA ASN A 189 3.07 6.66 -18.17
C ASN A 189 4.24 7.39 -17.51
N PHE A 190 5.10 6.62 -16.81
CA PHE A 190 6.32 7.12 -16.19
C PHE A 190 7.26 7.87 -17.13
N ASP A 191 7.16 7.62 -18.41
CA ASP A 191 7.94 8.27 -19.48
C ASP A 191 7.16 9.39 -20.18
N GLY A 192 5.89 9.61 -19.81
CA GLY A 192 5.00 10.62 -20.39
C GLY A 192 4.50 10.28 -21.80
N LEU A 193 4.62 9.03 -22.25
CA LEU A 193 4.24 8.63 -23.61
C LEU A 193 2.86 7.98 -23.72
N GLY A 194 2.26 7.60 -22.60
CA GLY A 194 1.00 6.86 -22.56
C GLY A 194 1.13 5.42 -23.07
N ASP A 195 0.33 4.53 -22.57
CA ASP A 195 0.27 3.13 -23.02
C ASP A 195 -1.02 2.78 -23.78
N GLY A 196 -1.91 3.74 -23.90
CA GLY A 196 -3.22 3.59 -24.55
C GLY A 196 -4.33 3.18 -23.62
N SER A 197 -4.09 3.27 -22.33
CA SER A 197 -5.07 3.03 -21.27
C SER A 197 -5.26 4.28 -20.39
N ILE A 198 -6.45 4.48 -19.86
CA ILE A 198 -6.70 5.46 -18.81
C ILE A 198 -6.11 4.90 -17.52
N ASP A 199 -5.18 5.64 -16.89
CA ASP A 199 -4.38 5.19 -15.76
C ASP A 199 -5.19 4.85 -14.52
N GLY A 200 -6.32 5.53 -14.30
CA GLY A 200 -7.18 5.26 -13.16
C GLY A 200 -8.53 5.94 -13.24
N VAL A 201 -9.56 5.20 -12.85
CA VAL A 201 -10.94 5.69 -12.76
C VAL A 201 -11.50 5.32 -11.38
N TRP A 202 -12.13 6.27 -10.73
CA TRP A 202 -12.94 6.02 -9.54
C TRP A 202 -14.42 5.97 -9.89
N LEU A 203 -15.09 4.90 -9.46
CA LEU A 203 -16.54 4.78 -9.46
C LEU A 203 -17.03 4.80 -8.02
N ILE A 204 -17.74 5.87 -7.63
CA ILE A 204 -18.30 6.01 -6.28
C ILE A 204 -19.82 5.91 -6.37
N TYR A 205 -20.36 4.78 -5.92
CA TYR A 205 -21.78 4.51 -6.06
C TYR A 205 -22.60 5.02 -4.87
N ASP A 206 -23.88 5.35 -5.12
CA ASP A 206 -24.85 5.88 -4.15
C ASP A 206 -25.68 4.81 -3.43
N HIS A 207 -25.24 3.55 -3.44
CA HIS A 207 -25.79 2.48 -2.64
C HIS A 207 -24.93 2.26 -1.40
N LEU A 208 -25.51 1.79 -0.30
CA LEU A 208 -24.74 1.48 0.90
C LEU A 208 -23.77 0.31 0.67
N ASP A 209 -22.64 0.35 1.33
CA ASP A 209 -21.78 -0.83 1.45
C ASP A 209 -22.57 -2.00 2.05
N TRP A 210 -22.29 -3.23 1.61
CA TRP A 210 -23.04 -4.41 2.04
C TRP A 210 -23.02 -4.60 3.55
N SER A 211 -21.95 -4.22 4.23
CA SER A 211 -21.83 -4.34 5.69
C SER A 211 -22.73 -3.31 6.40
N THR A 212 -22.76 -2.08 5.93
CA THR A 212 -23.68 -1.03 6.41
C THR A 212 -25.13 -1.42 6.15
N GLU A 213 -25.42 -1.92 4.94
CA GLU A 213 -26.76 -2.41 4.59
C GLU A 213 -27.20 -3.58 5.48
N ALA A 214 -26.28 -4.49 5.83
CA ALA A 214 -26.53 -5.59 6.76
C ALA A 214 -26.97 -5.08 8.15
N LEU A 215 -26.26 -4.08 8.68
CA LEU A 215 -26.57 -3.47 9.97
C LEU A 215 -27.95 -2.79 9.97
N LEU A 216 -28.27 -2.02 8.91
CA LEU A 216 -29.56 -1.36 8.78
C LEU A 216 -30.70 -2.33 8.54
N SER A 217 -30.46 -3.40 7.79
CA SER A 217 -31.45 -4.48 7.58
C SER A 217 -31.75 -5.20 8.89
N ALA A 218 -30.74 -5.50 9.69
CA ALA A 218 -30.91 -6.08 11.01
C ALA A 218 -31.71 -5.15 11.94
N LYS A 219 -31.42 -3.84 11.92
CA LYS A 219 -32.19 -2.82 12.65
C LYS A 219 -33.69 -2.86 12.32
N ASN A 220 -34.02 -3.00 11.04
CA ASN A 220 -35.38 -2.95 10.56
C ASN A 220 -36.09 -4.31 10.64
N GLY A 221 -35.44 -5.35 11.16
CA GLY A 221 -36.01 -6.71 11.22
C GLY A 221 -36.17 -7.34 9.84
N ILE A 222 -35.42 -6.88 8.85
CA ILE A 222 -35.49 -7.33 7.46
C ILE A 222 -34.39 -8.35 7.22
N SER A 223 -34.73 -9.56 6.86
CA SER A 223 -33.81 -10.58 6.40
C SER A 223 -33.70 -10.49 4.88
N ASN A 224 -32.92 -9.56 4.37
CA ASN A 224 -32.64 -9.43 2.94
C ASN A 224 -31.43 -10.27 2.54
N GLN A 225 -31.48 -10.78 1.31
CA GLN A 225 -30.30 -11.36 0.69
C GLN A 225 -29.43 -10.18 0.20
N LEU A 226 -28.37 -9.88 0.96
CA LEU A 226 -27.46 -8.78 0.65
C LEU A 226 -26.66 -9.08 -0.62
N ASN A 227 -26.44 -8.07 -1.44
CA ASN A 227 -25.55 -8.18 -2.57
C ASN A 227 -24.11 -7.81 -2.15
N THR A 228 -23.29 -8.82 -1.94
CA THR A 228 -21.88 -8.66 -1.54
C THR A 228 -21.00 -8.06 -2.62
N SER A 229 -21.52 -7.71 -3.80
CA SER A 229 -20.80 -6.92 -4.80
C SER A 229 -20.66 -5.43 -4.43
N PHE A 230 -21.44 -4.97 -3.44
CA PHE A 230 -21.33 -3.62 -2.88
C PHE A 230 -20.30 -3.59 -1.75
N TRP A 231 -19.02 -3.76 -2.09
CA TRP A 231 -17.87 -3.57 -1.22
C TRP A 231 -16.80 -2.73 -1.92
N ASN A 232 -15.78 -2.32 -1.22
CA ASN A 232 -14.75 -1.45 -1.76
C ASN A 232 -13.59 -2.28 -2.30
N PHE A 233 -13.18 -2.02 -3.53
CA PHE A 233 -12.06 -2.71 -4.16
C PHE A 233 -11.50 -1.95 -5.35
N THR A 234 -10.28 -2.29 -5.72
CA THR A 234 -9.66 -1.88 -6.98
C THR A 234 -9.49 -3.10 -7.89
N GLY A 235 -9.77 -2.92 -9.18
CA GLY A 235 -9.70 -3.97 -10.19
C GLY A 235 -9.31 -3.44 -11.56
N TRP A 236 -9.19 -4.34 -12.52
CA TRP A 236 -8.79 -4.02 -13.88
C TRP A 236 -9.80 -4.51 -14.91
N ASP A 237 -10.04 -3.68 -15.92
CA ASP A 237 -10.84 -4.05 -17.09
C ASP A 237 -9.97 -4.76 -18.12
N TYR A 238 -10.13 -6.06 -18.22
CA TYR A 238 -9.47 -6.89 -19.24
C TYR A 238 -10.32 -7.09 -20.50
N SER A 239 -11.44 -6.40 -20.60
CA SER A 239 -12.36 -6.53 -21.74
C SER A 239 -12.01 -5.60 -22.91
N THR A 240 -11.15 -4.61 -22.69
CA THR A 240 -10.74 -3.62 -23.68
C THR A 240 -9.24 -3.72 -23.98
N GLU A 241 -8.87 -3.51 -25.24
CA GLU A 241 -7.47 -3.45 -25.65
C GLU A 241 -6.95 -2.02 -25.59
N PRO A 242 -5.69 -1.79 -25.15
CA PRO A 242 -5.09 -0.47 -25.13
C PRO A 242 -5.08 0.20 -26.50
N ASN A 243 -5.33 1.50 -26.55
CA ASN A 243 -5.35 2.28 -27.78
C ASN A 243 -4.66 3.63 -27.64
N LEU A 244 -3.43 3.76 -28.14
CA LEU A 244 -2.62 5.00 -28.08
C LEU A 244 -3.29 6.23 -28.70
N HIS A 245 -4.28 6.05 -29.59
CA HIS A 245 -4.99 7.16 -30.22
C HIS A 245 -6.28 7.56 -29.46
N ALA A 246 -6.86 6.61 -28.75
CA ALA A 246 -8.09 6.77 -28.00
C ALA A 246 -8.02 5.86 -26.76
N PRO A 247 -7.34 6.28 -25.69
CA PRO A 247 -7.13 5.45 -24.51
C PRO A 247 -8.43 4.83 -23.99
N THR A 248 -8.36 3.57 -23.62
CA THR A 248 -9.47 2.74 -23.14
C THR A 248 -9.39 2.55 -21.64
N THR A 249 -10.40 1.98 -21.01
CA THR A 249 -10.42 1.69 -19.58
C THR A 249 -9.40 0.61 -19.21
N SER A 250 -8.80 0.74 -18.02
CA SER A 250 -7.90 -0.25 -17.41
C SER A 250 -8.17 -0.33 -15.91
N GLY A 251 -7.30 0.25 -15.07
CA GLY A 251 -7.46 0.27 -13.62
C GLY A 251 -8.66 1.10 -13.16
N PHE A 252 -9.44 0.57 -12.23
CA PHE A 252 -10.56 1.30 -11.63
C PHE A 252 -10.76 0.90 -10.17
N SER A 253 -11.23 1.86 -9.37
CA SER A 253 -11.68 1.61 -8.00
C SER A 253 -13.20 1.76 -7.91
N TRP A 254 -13.82 0.94 -7.07
CA TRP A 254 -15.25 0.87 -6.83
C TRP A 254 -15.50 0.95 -5.34
N ALA A 255 -16.24 1.95 -4.86
CA ALA A 255 -16.54 2.09 -3.45
C ALA A 255 -17.89 2.77 -3.21
N SER A 256 -18.49 2.47 -2.05
CA SER A 256 -19.67 3.15 -1.60
C SER A 256 -19.38 4.58 -1.14
N PHE A 257 -20.33 5.49 -1.39
CA PHE A 257 -20.30 6.84 -0.86
C PHE A 257 -20.30 6.89 0.67
N ASP A 258 -20.93 5.92 1.35
CA ASP A 258 -21.05 5.93 2.81
C ASP A 258 -19.73 5.69 3.54
N MET A 259 -18.74 5.10 2.86
CA MET A 259 -17.38 4.94 3.38
C MET A 259 -16.72 6.28 3.76
N MET A 260 -17.11 7.38 3.11
CA MET A 260 -16.58 8.70 3.48
C MET A 260 -17.17 9.28 4.79
N TYR A 261 -18.12 8.59 5.44
CA TYR A 261 -18.72 9.04 6.69
C TYR A 261 -18.40 8.13 7.88
N THR A 262 -18.00 6.89 7.65
CA THR A 262 -17.94 5.83 8.67
C THR A 262 -17.05 6.12 9.86
N SER A 263 -15.95 6.86 9.70
CA SER A 263 -15.01 7.13 10.80
C SER A 263 -15.46 8.25 11.74
N TYR A 264 -16.28 9.17 11.26
CA TYR A 264 -16.66 10.37 12.00
C TYR A 264 -18.15 10.47 12.28
N CYS A 265 -18.92 9.45 11.90
CA CYS A 265 -20.34 9.35 12.23
C CYS A 265 -20.56 8.99 13.71
N SER A 266 -21.76 9.21 14.18
CA SER A 266 -22.22 8.63 15.43
C SER A 266 -22.74 7.22 15.21
N TYR A 267 -22.81 6.43 16.28
CA TYR A 267 -23.38 5.08 16.23
C TYR A 267 -24.55 5.00 17.17
N GLU A 268 -25.64 4.43 16.71
CA GLU A 268 -26.81 4.09 17.52
C GLU A 268 -26.86 2.58 17.73
N SER A 269 -27.15 2.18 18.96
CA SER A 269 -27.26 0.79 19.37
C SER A 269 -28.72 0.35 19.41
N ILE A 270 -29.02 -0.78 18.79
CA ILE A 270 -30.34 -1.39 18.80
C ILE A 270 -30.22 -2.90 19.02
N ILE A 271 -31.20 -3.48 19.71
CA ILE A 271 -31.36 -4.94 19.76
C ILE A 271 -32.39 -5.30 18.69
N PRO A 272 -32.00 -5.90 17.56
CA PRO A 272 -32.94 -6.29 16.53
C PRO A 272 -33.91 -7.38 17.01
N ASP A 273 -35.11 -7.43 16.43
CA ASP A 273 -36.10 -8.44 16.77
C ASP A 273 -35.53 -9.86 16.55
N GLY A 274 -35.56 -10.66 17.63
CA GLY A 274 -35.05 -12.04 17.62
C GLY A 274 -33.58 -12.18 17.98
N TYR A 275 -32.87 -11.09 18.25
CA TYR A 275 -31.49 -11.08 18.75
C TYR A 275 -31.44 -10.82 20.25
N THR A 276 -30.38 -11.28 20.92
CA THR A 276 -30.12 -11.04 22.36
C THR A 276 -29.04 -9.99 22.60
N GLU A 277 -28.27 -9.66 21.56
CA GLU A 277 -27.16 -8.69 21.60
C GLU A 277 -27.51 -7.45 20.80
N SER A 278 -26.99 -6.32 21.23
CA SER A 278 -27.15 -5.07 20.49
C SER A 278 -26.24 -5.04 19.27
N VAL A 279 -26.75 -4.43 18.21
CA VAL A 279 -26.02 -4.12 16.97
C VAL A 279 -25.89 -2.60 16.89
N GLU A 280 -24.70 -2.11 16.62
CA GLU A 280 -24.44 -0.70 16.37
C GLU A 280 -24.47 -0.43 14.87
N TYR A 281 -25.10 0.66 14.47
CA TYR A 281 -25.17 1.08 13.06
C TYR A 281 -24.78 2.56 12.93
N PRO A 282 -24.14 2.95 11.81
CA PRO A 282 -23.69 4.31 11.62
C PRO A 282 -24.86 5.27 11.37
N VAL A 283 -24.73 6.47 11.95
CA VAL A 283 -25.66 7.58 11.73
C VAL A 283 -24.85 8.83 11.41
N TRP A 284 -25.07 9.39 10.24
CA TRP A 284 -24.38 10.60 9.78
C TRP A 284 -25.39 11.68 9.38
N ASP A 285 -24.95 12.91 9.46
CA ASP A 285 -25.70 14.10 9.08
C ASP A 285 -24.81 15.13 8.36
N GLU A 286 -25.34 16.32 8.16
CA GLU A 286 -24.60 17.41 7.49
C GLU A 286 -23.37 17.92 8.25
N THR A 287 -23.23 17.60 9.54
CA THR A 287 -22.10 17.97 10.38
C THR A 287 -21.01 16.91 10.45
N THR A 288 -21.29 15.70 9.97
CA THR A 288 -20.34 14.60 9.95
C THR A 288 -19.14 14.95 9.08
N LEU A 289 -17.94 14.78 9.62
CA LEU A 289 -16.70 15.01 8.89
C LEU A 289 -16.47 13.88 7.87
N LEU A 290 -15.68 14.18 6.86
CA LEU A 290 -15.35 13.22 5.79
C LEU A 290 -14.11 12.42 6.14
N ASP A 291 -14.17 11.15 5.84
CA ASP A 291 -13.07 10.20 5.93
C ASP A 291 -12.66 9.71 4.55
N SER A 292 -11.39 9.83 4.24
CA SER A 292 -10.82 9.41 2.95
C SER A 292 -9.99 8.14 3.03
N HIS A 293 -9.85 7.50 4.20
CA HIS A 293 -8.91 6.39 4.38
C HIS A 293 -9.14 5.24 3.39
N THR A 294 -10.38 4.79 3.22
CA THR A 294 -10.72 3.76 2.22
C THR A 294 -10.36 4.20 0.81
N PHE A 295 -10.65 5.44 0.47
CA PHE A 295 -10.35 5.99 -0.87
C PHE A 295 -8.85 6.16 -1.11
N ILE A 296 -8.08 6.48 -0.07
CA ILE A 296 -6.62 6.51 -0.11
C ILE A 296 -6.08 5.10 -0.33
N HIS A 297 -6.55 4.11 0.44
CA HIS A 297 -6.14 2.72 0.32
C HIS A 297 -6.37 2.18 -1.11
N GLU A 298 -7.59 2.32 -1.63
CA GLU A 298 -7.92 1.86 -2.98
C GLU A 298 -7.16 2.61 -4.09
N THR A 299 -6.84 3.91 -3.86
CA THR A 299 -5.95 4.64 -4.77
C THR A 299 -4.51 4.09 -4.68
N GLY A 300 -4.09 3.55 -3.53
CA GLY A 300 -2.83 2.83 -3.38
C GLY A 300 -2.73 1.62 -4.31
N HIS A 301 -3.83 0.89 -4.50
CA HIS A 301 -3.89 -0.19 -5.49
C HIS A 301 -3.80 0.32 -6.93
N LEU A 302 -4.44 1.43 -7.26
CA LEU A 302 -4.25 2.06 -8.58
C LEU A 302 -2.78 2.44 -8.83
N LEU A 303 -2.03 2.79 -7.80
CA LEU A 303 -0.59 3.04 -7.87
C LEU A 303 0.26 1.75 -7.93
N GLY A 304 -0.36 0.57 -7.85
CA GLY A 304 0.28 -0.74 -7.93
C GLY A 304 0.76 -1.31 -6.60
N LEU A 305 0.27 -0.82 -5.47
CA LEU A 305 0.54 -1.41 -4.15
C LEU A 305 -0.39 -2.59 -3.88
N ASN A 306 0.11 -3.58 -3.12
CA ASN A 306 -0.67 -4.71 -2.64
C ASN A 306 -1.26 -4.44 -1.25
N ASP A 307 -2.22 -5.25 -0.86
CA ASP A 307 -2.59 -5.40 0.55
C ASP A 307 -1.46 -6.06 1.35
N TYR A 308 -1.21 -5.55 2.56
CA TYR A 308 -0.20 -6.13 3.45
C TYR A 308 -0.80 -6.95 4.60
N TYR A 309 -2.07 -7.24 4.53
CA TYR A 309 -2.76 -8.17 5.42
C TYR A 309 -3.05 -9.50 4.72
N ALA A 310 -3.22 -10.55 5.50
CA ALA A 310 -3.69 -11.83 4.97
C ALA A 310 -5.21 -11.80 4.82
N THR A 311 -5.71 -12.07 3.61
CA THR A 311 -7.14 -11.91 3.28
C THR A 311 -8.04 -13.01 3.86
N ASP A 312 -7.57 -14.26 4.13
CA ASP A 312 -8.33 -15.35 4.76
C ASP A 312 -8.04 -15.54 6.25
N SER A 313 -7.05 -14.85 6.78
CA SER A 313 -6.71 -14.95 8.18
C SER A 313 -7.04 -13.66 8.91
N GLN A 314 -8.11 -13.66 9.65
CA GLN A 314 -8.40 -12.52 10.53
C GLN A 314 -7.38 -12.35 11.65
N THR A 315 -6.51 -13.35 11.87
CA THR A 315 -5.56 -13.36 12.98
C THR A 315 -4.12 -13.17 12.58
N TYR A 316 -3.79 -13.24 11.28
CA TYR A 316 -2.43 -13.05 10.78
C TYR A 316 -2.25 -11.67 10.17
N ARG A 317 -1.37 -10.86 10.78
CA ARG A 317 -1.15 -9.46 10.42
C ARG A 317 0.35 -9.14 10.33
N PRO A 318 1.04 -9.60 9.29
CA PRO A 318 2.50 -9.51 9.22
C PRO A 318 3.04 -8.08 9.27
N SER A 319 2.31 -7.08 8.82
CA SER A 319 2.67 -5.66 8.93
C SER A 319 2.29 -5.01 10.26
N GLY A 320 1.61 -5.75 11.16
CA GLY A 320 1.20 -5.27 12.48
C GLY A 320 0.05 -4.29 12.49
N LYS A 321 -0.79 -4.27 11.48
CA LYS A 321 -1.95 -3.37 11.32
C LYS A 321 -1.59 -1.89 11.23
N LEU A 322 -0.40 -1.53 10.79
CA LEU A 322 0.15 -0.17 10.90
C LEU A 322 0.58 0.46 9.59
N THR A 323 -0.18 0.31 8.55
CA THR A 323 0.06 1.02 7.30
C THR A 323 -1.26 1.25 6.57
N MET A 324 -1.27 2.24 5.69
CA MET A 324 -2.42 2.53 4.85
C MET A 324 -2.86 1.30 4.04
N MET A 325 -1.91 0.46 3.59
CA MET A 325 -2.20 -0.75 2.83
C MET A 325 -2.48 -1.99 3.70
N ASP A 326 -2.67 -1.85 5.03
CA ASP A 326 -3.14 -2.92 5.93
C ASP A 326 -4.51 -2.56 6.54
N GLN A 327 -4.56 -1.59 7.43
CA GLN A 327 -5.80 -1.23 8.15
C GLN A 327 -6.28 0.18 7.81
N ASN A 328 -5.94 0.69 6.66
CA ASN A 328 -6.30 2.04 6.18
C ASN A 328 -5.95 3.11 7.22
N VAL A 329 -4.75 3.05 7.78
CA VAL A 329 -4.30 3.94 8.84
C VAL A 329 -2.90 4.46 8.59
N TYR A 330 -2.60 5.63 9.12
CA TYR A 330 -1.28 6.24 9.11
C TYR A 330 -0.74 6.60 7.72
N ASP A 331 0.51 6.90 7.68
CA ASP A 331 1.27 7.11 6.46
C ASP A 331 1.50 5.75 5.75
N LEU A 332 1.76 5.79 4.46
CA LEU A 332 2.35 4.65 3.78
C LEU A 332 3.69 4.29 4.44
N ASP A 333 3.92 3.00 4.60
CA ASP A 333 5.21 2.50 5.07
C ASP A 333 6.34 2.80 4.09
N SER A 334 7.58 2.70 4.59
CA SER A 334 8.76 3.02 3.77
C SER A 334 8.98 2.05 2.61
N TYR A 335 8.46 0.82 2.71
CA TYR A 335 8.49 -0.16 1.62
C TYR A 335 7.63 0.33 0.45
N SER A 336 6.36 0.69 0.71
CA SER A 336 5.47 1.27 -0.28
C SER A 336 6.05 2.52 -0.95
N LYS A 337 6.58 3.44 -0.14
CA LYS A 337 7.21 4.67 -0.66
C LYS A 337 8.43 4.38 -1.53
N MET A 338 9.18 3.33 -1.20
CA MET A 338 10.32 2.89 -2.00
C MET A 338 9.87 2.27 -3.33
N LEU A 339 8.82 1.43 -3.33
CA LEU A 339 8.20 0.88 -4.53
C LEU A 339 7.72 1.98 -5.48
N LEU A 340 7.08 3.01 -4.93
CA LEU A 340 6.56 4.15 -5.69
C LEU A 340 7.67 5.13 -6.15
N GLY A 341 8.94 4.86 -5.79
CA GLY A 341 10.06 5.70 -6.17
C GLY A 341 10.12 7.04 -5.40
N TRP A 342 9.41 7.14 -4.28
CA TRP A 342 9.41 8.35 -3.45
C TRP A 342 10.60 8.40 -2.51
N VAL A 343 11.17 7.25 -2.17
CA VAL A 343 12.30 7.11 -1.26
C VAL A 343 13.46 6.40 -1.95
N THR A 344 14.66 6.95 -1.73
CA THR A 344 15.93 6.35 -2.17
C THR A 344 16.66 5.81 -0.94
N PRO A 345 16.74 4.49 -0.74
CA PRO A 345 17.30 3.91 0.45
C PRO A 345 18.83 4.04 0.49
N PHE A 346 19.32 4.04 1.73
CA PHE A 346 20.74 3.92 2.02
C PHE A 346 21.10 2.44 2.20
N VAL A 347 21.72 1.86 1.19
CA VAL A 347 22.05 0.43 1.15
C VAL A 347 23.36 0.17 1.89
N VAL A 348 23.31 -0.70 2.90
CA VAL A 348 24.42 -1.06 3.78
C VAL A 348 24.96 -2.43 3.41
N TYR A 349 26.27 -2.52 3.18
CA TYR A 349 26.99 -3.75 2.86
C TYR A 349 28.25 -3.98 3.71
N GLY A 350 28.37 -3.24 4.79
CA GLY A 350 29.43 -3.36 5.79
C GLY A 350 29.04 -2.63 7.07
N SER A 351 29.90 -2.69 8.09
CA SER A 351 29.63 -1.97 9.35
C SER A 351 29.48 -0.48 9.13
N SER A 352 28.40 0.11 9.66
CA SER A 352 28.03 1.51 9.46
C SER A 352 27.36 2.08 10.70
N GLU A 353 27.50 3.39 10.89
CA GLU A 353 26.72 4.15 11.88
C GLU A 353 26.04 5.31 11.14
N ILE A 354 24.73 5.32 11.15
CA ILE A 354 23.88 6.18 10.32
C ILE A 354 22.96 7.00 11.22
N ILE A 355 22.85 8.29 10.94
CA ILE A 355 21.82 9.15 11.49
C ILE A 355 20.60 9.06 10.57
N LEU A 356 19.52 8.54 11.10
CA LEU A 356 18.29 8.24 10.39
C LEU A 356 17.22 9.28 10.77
N PRO A 357 16.76 10.10 9.84
CA PRO A 357 15.65 11.00 10.07
C PRO A 357 14.31 10.29 10.00
N PRO A 358 13.19 10.98 10.34
CA PRO A 358 11.87 10.38 10.31
C PRO A 358 11.44 9.92 8.91
N ALA A 359 10.74 8.81 8.86
CA ALA A 359 10.24 8.21 7.63
C ALA A 359 9.25 9.10 6.85
N ASN A 360 8.61 10.05 7.55
CA ASN A 360 7.65 10.99 6.98
C ASN A 360 8.26 12.36 6.62
N LYS A 361 9.60 12.51 6.60
CA LYS A 361 10.29 13.80 6.41
C LYS A 361 11.32 13.81 5.28
N GLY A 362 10.95 13.36 4.09
CA GLY A 362 11.79 13.43 2.91
C GLY A 362 12.25 12.06 2.40
N ASP A 363 13.08 12.06 1.37
CA ASP A 363 13.32 10.88 0.55
C ASP A 363 14.54 10.03 0.96
N HIS A 364 15.45 10.51 1.79
CA HIS A 364 16.67 9.82 2.19
C HIS A 364 16.65 9.37 3.66
N ASN A 365 15.58 8.67 4.03
CA ASN A 365 15.22 8.37 5.42
C ASN A 365 15.06 6.86 5.70
N VAL A 366 15.59 6.01 4.82
CA VAL A 366 15.44 4.56 4.91
C VAL A 366 16.80 3.87 4.74
N ILE A 367 17.05 2.84 5.54
CA ILE A 367 18.20 1.96 5.42
C ILE A 367 17.75 0.61 4.89
N VAL A 368 18.50 0.05 3.96
CA VAL A 368 18.32 -1.30 3.43
C VAL A 368 19.57 -2.13 3.70
N ILE A 369 19.40 -3.32 4.25
CA ILE A 369 20.46 -4.32 4.39
C ILE A 369 20.08 -5.53 3.53
N PRO A 370 20.66 -5.68 2.32
CA PRO A 370 20.31 -6.77 1.42
C PRO A 370 20.84 -8.12 1.93
N SER A 371 20.11 -9.19 1.61
CA SER A 371 20.54 -10.57 1.89
C SER A 371 21.90 -10.87 1.24
N ASN A 372 22.07 -10.40 0.02
CA ASN A 372 23.23 -10.61 -0.83
C ASN A 372 24.28 -9.46 -0.76
N TYR A 373 24.37 -8.79 0.38
CA TYR A 373 25.24 -7.63 0.62
C TYR A 373 26.71 -7.83 0.17
N GLN A 374 27.21 -9.08 0.10
CA GLN A 374 28.58 -9.38 -0.30
C GLN A 374 28.83 -9.06 -1.77
N GLU A 375 27.86 -9.28 -2.62
CA GLU A 375 27.96 -9.02 -4.06
C GLU A 375 27.95 -7.53 -4.36
N ILE A 376 27.21 -6.74 -3.57
CA ILE A 376 27.18 -5.28 -3.69
C ILE A 376 28.58 -4.67 -3.50
N SER A 377 29.41 -5.31 -2.69
CA SER A 377 30.77 -4.80 -2.42
C SER A 377 31.71 -4.92 -3.62
N THR A 378 31.41 -5.78 -4.58
CA THR A 378 32.30 -6.14 -5.69
C THR A 378 31.88 -5.59 -7.05
N SER A 379 30.61 -5.28 -7.26
CA SER A 379 30.08 -4.88 -8.57
C SER A 379 29.15 -3.68 -8.50
N VAL A 380 29.76 -2.49 -8.37
CA VAL A 380 29.06 -1.21 -8.21
C VAL A 380 28.30 -0.76 -9.47
N GLU A 381 28.71 -1.21 -10.64
CA GLU A 381 28.26 -0.67 -11.92
C GLU A 381 27.35 -1.60 -12.73
N SER A 382 27.18 -2.84 -12.30
CA SER A 382 26.44 -3.85 -13.05
C SER A 382 25.08 -4.20 -12.44
N TYR A 383 24.40 -3.24 -11.84
CA TYR A 383 22.93 -3.39 -11.70
C TYR A 383 22.35 -3.28 -13.10
N SER A 384 22.31 -4.40 -13.70
CA SER A 384 22.06 -4.44 -15.10
C SER A 384 20.65 -4.04 -15.41
N LYS A 385 20.61 -3.43 -16.51
CA LYS A 385 19.46 -3.18 -17.33
C LYS A 385 18.67 -4.48 -17.45
N TYR A 386 17.41 -4.38 -17.10
CA TYR A 386 16.39 -5.34 -17.51
C TYR A 386 16.63 -5.73 -18.97
N ASN A 387 16.82 -7.00 -19.21
CA ASN A 387 16.94 -7.52 -20.55
C ASN A 387 15.55 -7.98 -21.01
N LYS A 388 14.91 -7.19 -21.90
CA LYS A 388 13.62 -7.54 -22.49
C LYS A 388 13.63 -8.87 -23.23
N GLU A 389 14.81 -9.34 -23.65
CA GLU A 389 14.97 -10.60 -24.38
C GLU A 389 15.15 -11.81 -23.46
N GLU A 390 15.55 -11.59 -22.19
CA GLU A 390 15.64 -12.61 -21.15
C GLU A 390 15.03 -12.06 -19.83
N PRO A 391 13.72 -11.84 -19.78
CA PRO A 391 13.07 -11.15 -18.67
C PRO A 391 13.17 -11.88 -17.34
N PHE A 392 13.60 -13.12 -17.34
CA PHE A 392 13.61 -14.01 -16.20
C PHE A 392 15.01 -14.38 -15.73
N LYS A 393 16.04 -13.83 -16.34
CA LYS A 393 17.39 -14.01 -15.85
C LYS A 393 17.62 -13.01 -14.74
N TYR A 394 17.51 -13.46 -13.51
CA TYR A 394 17.81 -12.68 -12.34
C TYR A 394 19.27 -12.26 -12.35
N GLU A 395 19.52 -11.03 -12.75
CA GLU A 395 20.76 -10.41 -12.32
C GLU A 395 20.55 -9.90 -10.89
N PHE A 396 21.61 -9.99 -10.11
CA PHE A 396 21.68 -9.60 -8.73
C PHE A 396 20.88 -8.33 -8.41
N ASN A 397 19.88 -8.45 -7.54
CA ASN A 397 19.02 -7.37 -7.09
C ASN A 397 19.14 -7.19 -5.57
N PRO A 398 19.65 -6.04 -5.04
CA PRO A 398 19.73 -5.80 -3.60
C PRO A 398 18.37 -5.75 -2.90
N PHE A 399 17.28 -5.70 -3.67
CA PHE A 399 15.92 -5.63 -3.18
C PHE A 399 15.14 -6.94 -3.38
N SER A 400 15.81 -8.05 -3.70
CA SER A 400 15.14 -9.35 -3.75
C SER A 400 14.68 -9.81 -2.37
N GLU A 401 15.58 -9.76 -1.38
CA GLU A 401 15.26 -9.99 0.03
C GLU A 401 16.18 -9.13 0.90
N TYR A 402 15.61 -8.42 1.89
CA TYR A 402 16.36 -7.46 2.68
C TYR A 402 15.70 -7.11 4.00
N LEU A 403 16.47 -6.50 4.90
CA LEU A 403 15.91 -5.72 6.00
C LEU A 403 15.75 -4.27 5.58
N LEU A 404 14.61 -3.69 5.91
CA LEU A 404 14.31 -2.27 5.77
C LEU A 404 14.20 -1.67 7.16
N ILE A 405 14.82 -0.51 7.37
CA ILE A 405 14.89 0.16 8.67
C ILE A 405 14.51 1.62 8.48
N ASP A 406 13.54 2.07 9.24
CA ASP A 406 13.11 3.47 9.26
C ASP A 406 12.87 3.98 10.68
N LEU A 407 12.74 5.29 10.83
CA LEU A 407 12.35 5.95 12.07
C LEU A 407 10.89 6.38 12.00
N TYR A 408 10.04 5.72 12.77
CA TYR A 408 8.67 6.15 12.99
C TYR A 408 8.62 7.35 13.94
N THR A 409 7.77 8.32 13.60
CA THR A 409 7.38 9.42 14.50
C THR A 409 5.86 9.61 14.45
N PRO A 410 5.20 9.93 15.57
CA PRO A 410 3.75 10.10 15.64
C PRO A 410 3.31 11.51 15.21
N ASP A 411 3.93 12.04 14.15
CA ASP A 411 3.65 13.37 13.57
C ASP A 411 3.33 13.26 12.07
N GLY A 412 3.02 14.39 11.42
CA GLY A 412 2.64 14.42 10.01
C GLY A 412 1.40 13.57 9.76
N LEU A 413 1.43 12.72 8.73
CA LEU A 413 0.34 11.82 8.37
C LEU A 413 -0.06 10.84 9.49
N ASN A 414 0.87 10.53 10.39
CA ASN A 414 0.59 9.64 11.53
C ASN A 414 -0.18 10.33 12.66
N TYR A 415 -0.16 11.67 12.72
CA TYR A 415 -0.64 12.42 13.88
C TYR A 415 -2.14 12.23 14.15
N LYS A 416 -2.96 12.36 13.11
CA LYS A 416 -4.42 12.28 13.28
C LYS A 416 -4.85 10.89 13.72
N ASP A 417 -4.20 9.86 13.24
CA ASP A 417 -4.47 8.47 13.59
C ASP A 417 -3.93 8.09 14.98
N THR A 418 -2.88 8.77 15.43
CA THR A 418 -2.34 8.57 16.78
C THR A 418 -3.14 9.32 17.83
N TYR A 419 -3.53 10.57 17.57
CA TYR A 419 -4.06 11.51 18.57
C TYR A 419 -5.42 12.08 18.23
N GLY A 420 -5.99 11.77 17.07
CA GLY A 420 -7.31 12.23 16.67
C GLY A 420 -8.42 11.65 17.52
N ASP A 421 -9.60 12.25 17.38
CA ASP A 421 -10.80 11.73 18.01
C ASP A 421 -11.06 10.28 17.51
N LYS A 422 -11.62 9.46 18.39
CA LYS A 422 -11.83 8.03 18.14
C LYS A 422 -12.53 7.80 16.81
N ILE A 423 -11.84 7.10 15.93
CA ILE A 423 -12.39 6.60 14.69
C ILE A 423 -12.94 5.20 14.97
N TYR A 424 -14.20 4.97 14.67
CA TYR A 424 -14.93 3.77 15.10
C TYR A 424 -14.24 2.45 14.75
N PHE A 425 -13.81 2.30 13.51
CA PHE A 425 -13.16 1.06 13.07
C PHE A 425 -11.75 0.84 13.60
N ARG A 426 -11.23 1.78 14.41
CA ARG A 426 -9.90 1.70 15.04
C ARG A 426 -9.94 1.43 16.54
N GLN A 427 -11.11 1.14 17.10
CA GLN A 427 -11.21 0.86 18.55
C GLN A 427 -10.35 -0.33 18.98
N ASP A 428 -10.06 -1.25 18.06
CA ASP A 428 -9.25 -2.45 18.27
C ASP A 428 -7.76 -2.26 17.94
N LEU A 429 -7.34 -1.06 17.54
CA LEU A 429 -5.93 -0.78 17.25
C LEU A 429 -5.23 -0.19 18.45
N ASP A 430 -4.11 -0.78 18.80
CA ASP A 430 -3.11 -0.10 19.63
C ASP A 430 -2.47 1.03 18.82
N VAL A 431 -1.97 2.06 19.47
CA VAL A 431 -1.35 3.19 18.80
C VAL A 431 0.12 3.31 19.20
N MET A 432 0.93 3.79 18.26
CA MET A 432 2.31 4.16 18.52
C MET A 432 2.40 5.66 18.82
N THR A 433 2.61 5.99 20.09
CA THR A 433 2.65 7.37 20.58
C THR A 433 4.06 7.93 20.74
N ARG A 434 5.09 7.13 20.45
CA ARG A 434 6.50 7.48 20.63
C ARG A 434 7.28 7.30 19.34
N SER A 435 8.33 8.09 19.22
CA SER A 435 9.32 7.86 18.18
C SER A 435 10.13 6.61 18.46
N GLY A 436 10.37 5.80 17.42
CA GLY A 436 11.15 4.58 17.51
C GLY A 436 11.48 3.99 16.14
N VAL A 437 12.50 3.16 16.09
CA VAL A 437 12.96 2.55 14.85
C VAL A 437 12.12 1.31 14.55
N ARG A 438 11.58 1.23 13.33
CA ARG A 438 10.96 0.02 12.79
C ARG A 438 11.98 -0.76 11.99
N ILE A 439 11.93 -2.07 12.10
CA ILE A 439 12.71 -3.00 11.28
C ILE A 439 11.73 -3.93 10.58
N TYR A 440 11.80 -3.97 9.27
CA TYR A 440 10.99 -4.88 8.46
C TYR A 440 11.87 -5.94 7.80
N HIS A 441 11.34 -7.12 7.64
CA HIS A 441 11.81 -8.10 6.69
C HIS A 441 10.96 -7.97 5.43
N CYS A 442 11.61 -7.74 4.30
CA CYS A 442 10.98 -7.61 2.99
C CYS A 442 11.47 -8.73 2.09
N ASP A 443 10.54 -9.44 1.46
CA ASP A 443 10.85 -10.52 0.52
C ASP A 443 10.11 -10.29 -0.80
N GLY A 444 10.81 -9.71 -1.79
CA GLY A 444 10.28 -9.41 -3.12
C GLY A 444 10.60 -10.48 -4.17
N ARG A 445 10.98 -11.69 -3.74
CA ARG A 445 11.33 -12.77 -4.67
C ARG A 445 10.10 -13.33 -5.37
N ILE A 446 10.36 -13.97 -6.49
CA ILE A 446 9.35 -14.65 -7.30
C ILE A 446 9.50 -16.16 -7.11
N PHE A 447 8.39 -16.83 -6.87
CA PHE A 447 8.35 -18.27 -6.71
C PHE A 447 7.67 -18.95 -7.89
N LYS A 448 8.15 -20.15 -8.22
CA LYS A 448 7.49 -21.06 -9.11
C LYS A 448 6.44 -21.84 -8.31
N CYS A 449 5.18 -21.67 -8.65
CA CYS A 449 4.08 -22.38 -8.04
C CYS A 449 3.45 -23.35 -9.03
N ARG A 450 3.09 -24.57 -8.58
CA ARG A 450 2.27 -25.49 -9.37
C ARG A 450 0.81 -25.17 -9.19
N VAL A 451 0.08 -25.18 -10.28
CA VAL A 451 -1.37 -24.97 -10.28
C VAL A 451 -2.05 -26.34 -10.20
N TYR A 452 -2.85 -26.55 -9.18
CA TYR A 452 -3.71 -27.72 -9.05
C TYR A 452 -5.16 -27.31 -9.28
N TYR A 453 -5.82 -27.97 -10.20
CA TYR A 453 -7.25 -27.81 -10.44
C TYR A 453 -7.99 -28.94 -9.73
N GLY A 454 -8.84 -28.64 -8.77
CA GLY A 454 -9.65 -29.60 -8.04
C GLY A 454 -11.11 -29.20 -7.97
N ASP A 455 -11.97 -30.11 -7.50
CA ASP A 455 -13.42 -29.86 -7.32
C ASP A 455 -13.71 -28.72 -6.36
N SER A 456 -12.74 -28.30 -5.54
CA SER A 456 -12.83 -27.20 -4.57
C SER A 456 -12.17 -25.90 -5.02
N GLY A 457 -11.73 -25.80 -6.27
CA GLY A 457 -11.09 -24.60 -6.82
C GLY A 457 -9.64 -24.80 -7.25
N THR A 458 -8.99 -23.71 -7.65
CA THR A 458 -7.59 -23.70 -8.08
C THR A 458 -6.68 -23.55 -6.87
N LYS A 459 -5.70 -24.41 -6.73
CA LYS A 459 -4.71 -24.37 -5.66
C LYS A 459 -3.33 -24.13 -6.23
N LEU A 460 -2.63 -23.12 -5.72
CA LEU A 460 -1.20 -22.91 -5.99
C LEU A 460 -0.36 -23.58 -4.92
N VAL A 461 0.61 -24.36 -5.35
CA VAL A 461 1.57 -25.00 -4.45
C VAL A 461 2.97 -24.61 -4.87
N TYR A 462 3.72 -24.07 -3.92
CA TYR A 462 5.11 -23.74 -4.10
C TYR A 462 5.95 -24.97 -4.45
N ASP A 463 6.82 -24.88 -5.44
CA ASP A 463 7.73 -25.96 -5.81
C ASP A 463 8.99 -25.92 -4.94
N LYS A 464 9.00 -26.74 -3.88
CA LYS A 464 10.13 -26.84 -2.94
C LYS A 464 11.43 -27.30 -3.59
N ASP A 465 11.33 -28.09 -4.64
CA ASP A 465 12.48 -28.68 -5.32
C ASP A 465 13.11 -27.70 -6.32
N ASN A 466 12.36 -26.67 -6.69
CA ASN A 466 12.80 -25.61 -7.61
C ASN A 466 12.21 -24.26 -7.19
N PRO A 467 12.67 -23.73 -6.03
CA PRO A 467 12.11 -22.49 -5.46
C PRO A 467 12.40 -21.24 -6.28
N GLU A 468 13.46 -21.27 -7.06
CA GLU A 468 13.81 -20.18 -7.96
C GLU A 468 13.52 -20.57 -9.40
N TRP A 469 13.01 -19.63 -10.17
CA TRP A 469 12.85 -19.87 -11.57
C TRP A 469 14.22 -19.86 -12.29
N ASP A 470 14.50 -20.93 -13.02
CA ASP A 470 15.76 -21.13 -13.73
C ASP A 470 15.80 -20.52 -15.15
N GLY A 471 14.75 -19.75 -15.51
CA GLY A 471 14.61 -19.18 -16.86
C GLY A 471 14.02 -20.14 -17.90
N SER A 472 13.66 -21.36 -17.52
CA SER A 472 13.02 -22.29 -18.44
C SER A 472 11.55 -21.88 -18.70
N TYR A 473 11.17 -21.86 -19.95
CA TYR A 473 9.79 -21.61 -20.36
C TYR A 473 8.92 -22.79 -19.93
N LEU A 474 7.81 -22.49 -19.27
CA LEU A 474 6.85 -23.52 -18.90
C LEU A 474 5.92 -23.77 -20.07
N GLU A 475 6.15 -24.86 -20.80
CA GLU A 475 5.29 -25.30 -21.89
C GLU A 475 3.92 -25.84 -21.44
N SER A 476 3.67 -25.93 -20.13
CA SER A 476 2.41 -26.46 -19.60
C SER A 476 1.72 -25.46 -18.68
N ASN A 477 0.38 -25.44 -18.74
CA ASN A 477 -0.51 -24.68 -17.84
C ASN A 477 -0.43 -25.13 -16.36
N GLU A 478 0.60 -25.86 -15.96
CA GLU A 478 0.71 -26.49 -14.65
C GLU A 478 1.58 -25.72 -13.66
N ALA A 479 2.27 -24.66 -14.09
CA ALA A 479 3.05 -23.86 -13.17
C ALA A 479 2.98 -22.37 -13.53
N VAL A 480 2.91 -21.54 -12.52
CA VAL A 480 2.91 -20.08 -12.61
C VAL A 480 4.01 -19.49 -11.74
N LEU A 481 4.49 -18.34 -12.14
CA LEU A 481 5.39 -17.53 -11.32
C LEU A 481 4.57 -16.58 -10.49
N MET A 482 4.82 -16.54 -9.19
CA MET A 482 4.08 -15.69 -8.26
C MET A 482 5.06 -14.89 -7.42
N PRO A 483 4.89 -13.56 -7.30
CA PRO A 483 5.58 -12.78 -6.30
C PRO A 483 5.09 -13.22 -4.92
N ILE A 484 5.93 -13.04 -3.92
CA ILE A 484 5.50 -13.10 -2.54
C ILE A 484 4.55 -11.93 -2.31
N SER A 485 3.46 -12.19 -1.62
CA SER A 485 2.48 -11.17 -1.23
C SER A 485 1.83 -11.60 0.07
N ASN A 486 1.61 -10.65 0.97
CA ASN A 486 0.91 -10.91 2.22
C ASN A 486 -0.55 -11.35 1.97
N SER A 487 -1.20 -10.77 0.97
CA SER A 487 -2.59 -11.07 0.64
C SER A 487 -2.80 -12.43 -0.04
N ARG A 488 -1.77 -12.98 -0.67
CA ARG A 488 -1.89 -14.23 -1.45
C ARG A 488 -1.78 -15.52 -0.63
N GLN A 489 -1.35 -15.44 0.60
CA GLN A 489 -1.31 -16.62 1.48
C GLN A 489 -2.69 -17.21 1.70
N ASP A 490 -3.69 -16.57 1.18
CA ASP A 490 -5.01 -16.63 1.68
C ASP A 490 -6.13 -16.76 0.68
N SER A 491 -5.95 -16.55 -0.59
CA SER A 491 -7.09 -16.64 -1.47
C SER A 491 -7.63 -18.07 -1.50
N SER A 492 -8.93 -18.21 -1.29
CA SER A 492 -9.67 -19.45 -1.52
C SER A 492 -9.46 -20.02 -2.93
N THR A 493 -8.94 -19.19 -3.84
CA THR A 493 -8.57 -19.54 -5.21
C THR A 493 -7.11 -19.99 -5.31
N TYR A 494 -6.23 -19.52 -4.41
CA TYR A 494 -4.79 -19.77 -4.46
C TYR A 494 -4.27 -20.06 -3.05
N GLN A 495 -4.57 -21.20 -2.49
CA GLN A 495 -4.03 -21.61 -1.19
C GLN A 495 -2.55 -22.00 -1.34
N LEU A 496 -1.65 -21.13 -0.87
CA LEU A 496 -0.33 -21.59 -0.48
C LEU A 496 -0.47 -22.53 0.71
N ASP A 497 0.31 -23.62 0.71
CA ASP A 497 0.33 -24.57 1.83
C ASP A 497 0.72 -23.82 3.10
N ALA A 498 -0.02 -23.96 4.20
CA ALA A 498 0.20 -23.33 5.50
C ALA A 498 1.63 -23.46 6.07
N SER A 499 2.49 -24.26 5.43
CA SER A 499 3.93 -24.33 5.76
C SER A 499 4.76 -23.14 5.28
N TYR A 500 4.15 -22.14 4.61
CA TYR A 500 4.83 -20.96 4.03
C TYR A 500 4.51 -19.63 4.70
N ASP A 501 3.96 -19.64 5.91
CA ASP A 501 3.64 -18.46 6.73
C ASP A 501 4.81 -17.50 6.97
N VAL A 502 6.01 -17.86 6.54
CA VAL A 502 7.22 -17.05 6.72
C VAL A 502 7.65 -16.27 5.48
N PHE A 503 6.96 -16.46 4.35
CA PHE A 503 7.24 -15.76 3.11
C PHE A 503 6.28 -14.59 2.92
N ASP A 504 6.45 -13.54 3.71
CA ASP A 504 5.69 -12.31 3.55
C ASP A 504 6.46 -11.29 2.71
N GLU A 505 5.73 -10.58 1.88
CA GLU A 505 6.26 -9.43 1.12
C GLU A 505 6.79 -8.36 2.07
N LEU A 506 6.03 -8.07 3.12
CA LEU A 506 6.37 -7.09 4.14
C LEU A 506 6.01 -7.62 5.53
N ARG A 507 7.00 -7.79 6.38
CA ARG A 507 6.83 -8.22 7.76
C ARG A 507 7.50 -7.27 8.74
N LEU A 508 6.75 -6.73 9.68
CA LEU A 508 7.27 -5.91 10.76
C LEU A 508 7.88 -6.81 11.85
N ILE A 509 9.06 -6.44 12.33
CA ILE A 509 9.79 -7.17 13.38
C ILE A 509 9.59 -6.46 14.71
N GLU A 510 9.06 -7.18 15.71
CA GLU A 510 8.87 -6.64 17.05
C GLU A 510 10.18 -6.61 17.84
N SER A 511 10.45 -5.51 18.55
CA SER A 511 11.67 -5.34 19.34
C SER A 511 11.82 -6.35 20.49
N SER A 512 10.72 -6.99 20.89
CA SER A 512 10.68 -8.09 21.87
C SER A 512 11.36 -9.37 21.35
N GLY A 513 11.39 -9.57 20.03
CA GLY A 513 11.79 -10.82 19.39
C GLY A 513 10.68 -11.89 19.35
N TYR A 514 9.47 -11.55 19.75
CA TYR A 514 8.29 -12.41 19.66
C TYR A 514 7.35 -11.86 18.57
N ASN A 515 6.79 -12.73 17.75
CA ASN A 515 5.86 -12.36 16.69
C ASN A 515 4.41 -12.48 17.17
N SER A 516 3.88 -11.42 17.78
CA SER A 516 2.48 -11.38 18.21
C SER A 516 1.51 -11.25 17.03
N PHE A 517 1.99 -10.77 15.89
CA PHE A 517 1.19 -10.55 14.67
C PHE A 517 0.72 -11.86 14.03
N SER A 518 1.31 -13.00 14.40
CA SER A 518 0.81 -14.31 14.02
C SER A 518 -0.47 -14.73 14.76
N SER A 519 -0.92 -13.95 15.73
CA SER A 519 -2.07 -14.23 16.59
C SER A 519 -2.90 -12.97 16.85
N ASP A 520 -3.15 -12.20 15.80
CA ASP A 520 -3.95 -10.96 15.81
C ASP A 520 -3.35 -9.80 16.62
N GLY A 521 -2.05 -9.84 16.92
CA GLY A 521 -1.36 -8.74 17.56
C GLY A 521 -1.38 -7.47 16.73
N CYS A 522 -1.45 -6.34 17.42
CA CYS A 522 -1.34 -5.01 16.83
C CYS A 522 -0.02 -4.36 17.27
N ALA A 523 0.63 -3.67 16.34
CA ALA A 523 1.84 -2.95 16.66
C ALA A 523 1.53 -1.73 17.56
N ASN A 524 2.44 -1.44 18.49
CA ASN A 524 2.33 -0.37 19.46
C ASN A 524 3.73 0.11 19.86
N ASP A 525 3.81 0.97 20.87
CA ASP A 525 5.09 1.51 21.36
C ASP A 525 6.13 0.43 21.73
N SER A 526 5.69 -0.76 22.14
CA SER A 526 6.62 -1.86 22.48
C SER A 526 7.18 -2.58 21.27
N THR A 527 6.58 -2.41 20.09
CA THR A 527 7.08 -2.95 18.83
C THR A 527 8.36 -2.26 18.39
N LEU A 528 8.50 -0.98 18.72
CA LEU A 528 9.56 -0.13 18.25
C LEU A 528 10.92 -0.45 18.90
N PHE A 529 11.97 -0.44 18.10
CA PHE A 529 13.34 -0.51 18.61
C PHE A 529 13.81 0.85 19.11
N THR A 530 14.30 0.87 20.34
CA THR A 530 14.80 2.04 21.05
C THR A 530 16.22 1.79 21.55
N PRO A 531 16.92 2.79 22.12
CA PRO A 531 18.22 2.56 22.75
C PRO A 531 18.23 1.50 23.87
N ASN A 532 17.06 1.26 24.48
CA ASN A 532 16.88 0.27 25.55
C ASN A 532 16.48 -1.12 25.02
N SER A 533 16.15 -1.23 23.75
CA SER A 533 15.76 -2.51 23.15
C SER A 533 16.96 -3.45 23.03
N LYS A 534 16.67 -4.75 22.95
CA LYS A 534 17.65 -5.76 22.61
C LYS A 534 18.27 -5.45 21.26
N VAL A 535 19.57 -5.71 21.13
CA VAL A 535 20.25 -5.62 19.84
C VAL A 535 19.64 -6.63 18.88
N PHE A 536 19.18 -6.19 17.75
CA PHE A 536 18.67 -7.10 16.72
C PHE A 536 19.80 -7.96 16.17
N SER A 537 19.57 -9.25 16.08
CA SER A 537 20.40 -10.20 15.33
C SER A 537 19.53 -11.35 14.84
N ILE A 538 19.84 -11.91 13.68
CA ILE A 538 19.05 -13.03 13.16
C ILE A 538 19.08 -14.25 14.09
N GLU A 539 20.19 -14.45 14.84
CA GLU A 539 20.29 -15.55 15.83
C GLU A 539 19.24 -15.45 16.93
N ASP A 540 18.88 -14.23 17.32
CA ASP A 540 17.96 -13.96 18.41
C ASP A 540 16.49 -13.84 17.95
N PHE A 541 16.27 -13.43 16.70
CA PHE A 541 14.95 -13.09 16.16
C PHE A 541 14.49 -14.05 15.07
N GLY A 542 15.41 -14.80 14.45
CA GLY A 542 15.17 -15.52 13.19
C GLY A 542 13.99 -16.48 13.18
N PHE A 543 13.79 -17.28 14.22
CA PHE A 543 12.68 -18.25 14.25
C PHE A 543 11.28 -17.63 14.23
N GLN A 544 11.16 -16.37 14.56
CA GLN A 544 9.86 -15.70 14.63
C GLN A 544 9.54 -14.94 13.33
N PHE A 545 10.59 -14.55 12.58
CA PHE A 545 10.43 -13.60 11.47
C PHE A 545 11.08 -14.06 10.15
N PHE A 546 11.76 -15.19 10.14
CA PHE A 546 12.43 -15.77 8.97
C PHE A 546 12.19 -17.27 8.93
N ASN A 547 12.30 -17.86 7.75
CA ASN A 547 12.23 -19.33 7.57
C ASN A 547 13.44 -20.07 8.18
N SER A 548 14.49 -19.33 8.55
CA SER A 548 15.72 -19.87 9.14
C SER A 548 16.11 -19.12 10.40
N LYS A 549 16.77 -19.80 11.32
CA LYS A 549 17.34 -19.17 12.51
C LYS A 549 18.57 -18.32 12.22
N TYR A 550 19.27 -18.58 11.11
CA TYR A 550 20.62 -18.02 10.89
C TYR A 550 20.77 -17.32 9.55
N SER A 551 19.75 -17.33 8.72
CA SER A 551 19.80 -16.79 7.38
C SER A 551 18.50 -16.13 6.99
N PHE A 552 18.56 -15.29 5.98
CA PHE A 552 17.41 -14.89 5.19
C PHE A 552 16.70 -16.12 4.58
N ASN A 553 15.51 -15.93 4.05
CA ASN A 553 14.73 -17.01 3.42
C ASN A 553 15.41 -17.54 2.16
N ASP A 554 16.22 -16.72 1.47
CA ASP A 554 17.06 -17.10 0.32
C ASP A 554 18.30 -17.95 0.70
N GLY A 555 18.51 -18.18 2.00
CA GLY A 555 19.63 -18.94 2.52
C GLY A 555 20.89 -18.13 2.82
N ASN A 556 20.95 -16.86 2.41
CA ASN A 556 22.09 -16.00 2.70
C ASN A 556 22.17 -15.65 4.18
N ALA A 557 23.37 -15.74 4.74
CA ALA A 557 23.60 -15.39 6.13
C ALA A 557 23.48 -13.90 6.38
N LEU A 558 22.81 -13.51 7.48
CA LEU A 558 22.77 -12.14 7.96
C LEU A 558 23.74 -11.96 9.16
N PRO A 559 24.99 -11.57 8.95
CA PRO A 559 25.96 -11.45 10.03
C PRO A 559 25.90 -10.10 10.75
N PHE A 560 25.02 -9.21 10.33
CA PHE A 560 24.89 -7.90 10.94
C PHE A 560 24.06 -7.92 12.21
N LYS A 561 24.48 -7.13 13.19
CA LYS A 561 23.72 -6.77 14.36
C LYS A 561 23.31 -5.30 14.24
N ILE A 562 22.10 -4.98 14.68
CA ILE A 562 21.55 -3.63 14.62
C ILE A 562 21.29 -3.13 16.03
N LYS A 563 21.88 -2.00 16.37
CA LYS A 563 21.68 -1.34 17.66
C LYS A 563 21.23 0.09 17.47
N ILE A 564 20.15 0.46 18.11
CA ILE A 564 19.74 1.85 18.24
C ILE A 564 20.58 2.48 19.36
N LYS A 565 21.37 3.50 19.04
CA LYS A 565 22.24 4.16 20.00
C LYS A 565 21.58 5.32 20.71
N SER A 566 20.79 6.08 19.98
CA SER A 566 20.03 7.23 20.49
C SER A 566 18.83 7.49 19.60
N ILE A 567 17.78 8.04 20.18
CA ILE A 567 16.72 8.78 19.52
C ILE A 567 16.70 10.12 20.21
N SER A 568 16.88 11.19 19.48
CA SER A 568 17.01 12.54 20.05
C SER A 568 16.51 13.58 19.04
N GLU A 569 15.94 14.63 19.58
CA GLU A 569 15.57 15.81 18.80
C GLU A 569 16.85 16.53 18.32
N VAL A 570 16.91 16.81 17.05
CA VAL A 570 17.98 17.58 16.42
C VAL A 570 17.39 18.80 15.75
N GLU A 571 18.02 19.94 15.94
CA GLU A 571 17.65 21.19 15.32
C GLU A 571 18.36 21.32 13.95
N TYR A 572 17.55 21.46 12.90
CA TYR A 572 18.02 21.70 11.54
C TYR A 572 17.88 23.20 11.20
N GLU A 573 18.97 23.83 10.76
CA GLU A 573 18.98 25.24 10.34
C GLU A 573 18.61 25.43 8.85
#